data_3042d149eccc14143e2c6537f1e15d84
#
_entry.id   3042d149eccc14143e2c6537f1e15d84
#
_cell.length_a   1.000
_cell.length_b   1.000
_cell.length_c   1.000
_cell.angle_alpha   90.00
_cell.angle_beta   90.00
_cell.angle_gamma   90.00
#
_symmetry.space_group_name_H-M   'P 1'
#
loop_
_entity.id
_entity.type
_entity.pdbx_description
1 polymer ?
#
loop_
_entity_poly.entity_id
_entity_poly.type
_entity_poly.pdbx_seq_one_letter_code
_entity_poly.pdbx_strand_id
1 'polypeptide(L)'
;MHSIRRHNLRKLIEDEENGNPAAFGRKYLFTESRLSQLLSETYRDGKNFGEKMARKIEQQCKLPLFFLDRIGPPGSPAGATGFEHLQVVVRDEGDPEFIKINKVRLRLSAGVTGFQTEPVSEHGGTLTVSREWVRQNGYAPERLIAIQVKGESMEPALYAGDMVVVNTADKTIVDGAVFALNYEGEAVVKRLSRDIGEWWLSSDNPDQRKYHRKLCRSGECIVVGRVVRKESDRI
;
A
#
# COMPACT_ATOMS: atom_id res chain seq x y z
N MET A 1 10.30 -4.73 14.35
CA MET A 1 10.79 -5.24 13.06
C MET A 1 11.65 -6.51 13.18
N HIS A 2 12.71 -6.56 13.98
CA HIS A 2 13.54 -7.77 14.14
C HIS A 2 12.79 -9.01 14.62
N SER A 3 11.82 -8.85 15.52
CA SER A 3 10.97 -9.96 16.01
C SER A 3 10.06 -10.53 14.93
N ILE A 4 9.52 -9.67 14.07
CA ILE A 4 8.66 -10.05 12.95
C ILE A 4 9.45 -10.87 11.94
N ARG A 5 10.63 -10.38 11.53
CA ARG A 5 11.53 -11.11 10.61
C ARG A 5 11.91 -12.48 11.13
N ARG A 6 12.17 -12.58 12.43
CA ARG A 6 12.50 -13.82 13.11
C ARG A 6 11.34 -14.80 13.13
N HIS A 7 10.14 -14.30 13.42
CA HIS A 7 8.90 -15.10 13.36
C HIS A 7 8.66 -15.64 11.95
N ASN A 8 8.75 -14.79 10.95
CA ASN A 8 8.53 -15.18 9.56
C ASN A 8 9.60 -16.15 9.04
N LEU A 9 10.88 -15.96 9.45
CA LEU A 9 11.94 -16.91 9.10
C LEU A 9 11.73 -18.27 9.78
N ARG A 10 11.30 -18.32 11.06
CA ARG A 10 10.96 -19.60 11.74
C ARG A 10 9.87 -20.33 10.98
N LYS A 11 8.83 -19.59 10.61
CA LYS A 11 7.73 -20.16 9.86
C LYS A 11 8.14 -20.66 8.48
N LEU A 12 8.95 -19.91 7.76
CA LEU A 12 9.49 -20.33 6.47
C LEU A 12 10.28 -21.62 6.57
N ILE A 13 11.09 -21.78 7.63
CA ILE A 13 11.84 -23.00 7.91
C ILE A 13 10.91 -24.16 8.28
N GLU A 14 9.82 -23.88 9.00
CA GLU A 14 8.79 -24.88 9.32
C GLU A 14 8.08 -25.37 8.06
N ASP A 15 7.63 -24.46 7.22
CA ASP A 15 6.86 -24.75 6.01
C ASP A 15 7.70 -25.50 4.95
N GLU A 16 9.00 -25.19 4.83
CA GLU A 16 9.86 -25.76 3.79
C GLU A 16 10.67 -26.98 4.21
N GLU A 17 11.10 -27.05 5.47
CA GLU A 17 12.02 -28.07 5.96
C GLU A 17 11.58 -28.65 7.32
N ASN A 18 10.28 -28.62 7.62
CA ASN A 18 9.68 -29.15 8.85
C ASN A 18 10.41 -28.65 10.13
N GLY A 19 10.76 -27.36 10.15
CA GLY A 19 11.42 -26.74 11.29
C GLY A 19 12.92 -27.04 11.43
N ASN A 20 13.57 -27.63 10.42
CA ASN A 20 15.00 -28.00 10.48
C ASN A 20 15.90 -26.89 9.87
N PRO A 21 16.54 -26.03 10.71
CA PRO A 21 17.39 -24.95 10.22
C PRO A 21 18.64 -25.44 9.46
N ALA A 22 19.17 -26.62 9.80
CA ALA A 22 20.35 -27.16 9.14
C ALA A 22 20.03 -27.62 7.71
N ALA A 23 18.84 -28.23 7.49
CA ALA A 23 18.35 -28.58 6.16
C ALA A 23 18.10 -27.33 5.32
N PHE A 24 17.43 -26.34 5.89
CA PHE A 24 17.20 -25.03 5.25
C PHE A 24 18.51 -24.32 4.88
N GLY A 25 19.49 -24.34 5.79
CA GLY A 25 20.81 -23.79 5.55
C GLY A 25 21.51 -24.44 4.35
N ARG A 26 21.47 -25.75 4.23
CA ARG A 26 22.06 -26.48 3.08
C ARG A 26 21.34 -26.15 1.77
N LYS A 27 20.01 -26.07 1.78
CA LYS A 27 19.20 -25.77 0.61
C LYS A 27 19.46 -24.36 0.05
N TYR A 28 19.57 -23.37 0.93
CA TYR A 28 19.68 -21.97 0.57
C TYR A 28 21.07 -21.34 0.83
N LEU A 29 22.10 -22.19 1.05
CA LEU A 29 23.49 -21.77 1.21
C LEU A 29 23.74 -20.83 2.41
N PHE A 30 23.05 -21.07 3.53
CA PHE A 30 23.32 -20.41 4.80
C PHE A 30 24.03 -21.35 5.78
N THR A 31 24.95 -20.79 6.55
CA THR A 31 25.59 -21.57 7.64
C THR A 31 24.60 -21.72 8.81
N GLU A 32 24.64 -22.88 9.45
CA GLU A 32 23.82 -23.19 10.62
C GLU A 32 24.02 -22.17 11.76
N SER A 33 25.28 -21.79 12.01
CA SER A 33 25.62 -20.76 12.98
C SER A 33 24.94 -19.41 12.66
N ARG A 34 24.86 -19.05 11.37
CA ARG A 34 24.23 -17.78 10.96
C ARG A 34 22.72 -17.83 11.17
N LEU A 35 22.07 -18.93 10.82
CA LEU A 35 20.64 -19.11 11.04
C LEU A 35 20.30 -19.11 12.54
N SER A 36 21.09 -19.81 13.35
CA SER A 36 20.95 -19.81 14.81
C SER A 36 21.04 -18.41 15.40
N GLN A 37 22.02 -17.61 14.96
CA GLN A 37 22.11 -16.21 15.37
C GLN A 37 20.89 -15.38 14.99
N LEU A 38 20.37 -15.53 13.77
CA LEU A 38 19.20 -14.79 13.30
C LEU A 38 17.92 -15.18 14.04
N LEU A 39 17.78 -16.43 14.41
CA LEU A 39 16.62 -16.97 15.15
C LEU A 39 16.69 -16.71 16.66
N SER A 40 17.85 -16.34 17.19
CA SER A 40 18.05 -16.07 18.62
C SER A 40 17.40 -14.75 19.04
N GLU A 41 16.73 -14.77 20.18
CA GLU A 41 16.11 -13.61 20.82
C GLU A 41 17.08 -12.84 21.73
N THR A 42 18.11 -13.53 22.18
CA THR A 42 19.10 -12.98 23.11
C THR A 42 20.37 -12.46 22.42
N TYR A 43 20.70 -12.98 21.25
CA TYR A 43 21.89 -12.55 20.52
C TYR A 43 21.76 -11.08 20.09
N ARG A 44 22.68 -10.22 20.52
CA ARG A 44 22.65 -8.76 20.32
C ARG A 44 21.33 -8.10 20.76
N ASP A 45 20.81 -8.48 21.92
CA ASP A 45 19.55 -7.97 22.48
C ASP A 45 18.37 -8.10 21.50
N GLY A 46 18.36 -9.16 20.70
CA GLY A 46 17.33 -9.38 19.68
C GLY A 46 17.39 -8.46 18.45
N LYS A 47 18.41 -7.60 18.33
CA LYS A 47 18.60 -6.65 17.20
C LYS A 47 19.50 -7.20 16.09
N ASN A 48 19.50 -8.50 15.89
CA ASN A 48 20.42 -9.23 15.01
C ASN A 48 19.89 -9.46 13.59
N PHE A 49 18.60 -9.18 13.32
CA PHE A 49 17.97 -9.42 12.03
C PHE A 49 17.67 -8.13 11.27
N GLY A 50 18.74 -7.44 10.85
CA GLY A 50 18.65 -6.19 10.10
C GLY A 50 18.11 -6.37 8.67
N GLU A 51 17.77 -5.25 8.04
CA GLU A 51 17.15 -5.20 6.70
C GLU A 51 18.01 -5.87 5.62
N LYS A 52 19.31 -5.54 5.56
CA LYS A 52 20.23 -6.13 4.57
C LYS A 52 20.23 -7.66 4.59
N MET A 53 20.11 -8.25 5.79
CA MET A 53 20.05 -9.71 5.92
C MET A 53 18.70 -10.26 5.50
N ALA A 54 17.61 -9.57 5.81
CA ALA A 54 16.27 -9.95 5.35
C ALA A 54 16.19 -9.98 3.82
N ARG A 55 16.65 -8.92 3.14
CA ARG A 55 16.71 -8.85 1.66
C ARG A 55 17.58 -9.96 1.07
N LYS A 56 18.71 -10.28 1.71
CA LYS A 56 19.58 -11.38 1.25
C LYS A 56 18.89 -12.74 1.34
N ILE A 57 18.16 -13.00 2.42
CA ILE A 57 17.42 -14.26 2.59
C ILE A 57 16.30 -14.33 1.55
N GLU A 58 15.52 -13.27 1.38
CA GLU A 58 14.45 -13.21 0.38
C GLU A 58 14.98 -13.49 -1.03
N GLN A 59 16.10 -12.88 -1.39
CA GLN A 59 16.72 -13.11 -2.70
C GLN A 59 17.19 -14.57 -2.87
N GLN A 60 17.85 -15.16 -1.88
CA GLN A 60 18.34 -16.53 -1.96
C GLN A 60 17.21 -17.56 -1.96
N CYS A 61 16.14 -17.30 -1.21
CA CYS A 61 14.95 -18.15 -1.18
C CYS A 61 13.96 -17.85 -2.30
N LYS A 62 14.29 -16.91 -3.23
CA LYS A 62 13.41 -16.44 -4.31
C LYS A 62 12.03 -15.96 -3.82
N LEU A 63 12.01 -15.34 -2.66
CA LEU A 63 10.81 -14.78 -2.05
C LEU A 63 10.55 -13.35 -2.54
N PRO A 64 9.31 -12.89 -2.54
CA PRO A 64 8.99 -11.50 -2.81
C PRO A 64 9.71 -10.55 -1.85
N LEU A 65 10.06 -9.36 -2.35
CA LEU A 65 10.68 -8.32 -1.54
C LEU A 65 9.79 -7.99 -0.32
N PHE A 66 10.39 -7.83 0.84
CA PHE A 66 9.72 -7.60 2.13
C PHE A 66 8.85 -8.77 2.65
N PHE A 67 9.04 -9.97 2.13
CA PHE A 67 8.34 -11.16 2.64
C PHE A 67 8.56 -11.35 4.15
N LEU A 68 9.77 -11.18 4.63
CA LEU A 68 10.12 -11.35 6.04
C LEU A 68 9.63 -10.22 6.94
N ASP A 69 9.19 -9.10 6.39
CA ASP A 69 8.70 -7.95 7.14
C ASP A 69 7.16 -7.96 7.34
N ARG A 70 6.46 -8.99 6.83
CA ARG A 70 4.99 -9.07 6.86
C ARG A 70 4.47 -9.42 8.25
N ILE A 71 3.34 -8.79 8.62
CA ILE A 71 2.55 -9.14 9.81
C ILE A 71 1.24 -9.75 9.31
N GLY A 72 1.05 -11.06 9.48
CA GLY A 72 -0.20 -11.71 9.07
C GLY A 72 -0.27 -13.18 9.47
N PRO A 73 -1.48 -13.80 9.51
CA PRO A 73 -1.66 -15.20 9.85
C PRO A 73 -1.05 -16.15 8.82
N PRO A 74 -0.68 -17.37 9.23
CA PRO A 74 -0.09 -18.38 8.37
C PRO A 74 -1.09 -18.88 7.32
N GLY A 75 -0.68 -18.86 6.04
CA GLY A 75 -1.46 -19.47 4.96
C GLY A 75 -1.88 -18.54 3.82
N SER A 76 -1.49 -17.27 3.83
CA SER A 76 -1.70 -16.42 2.65
C SER A 76 -0.72 -16.80 1.54
N PRO A 77 -1.18 -17.08 0.30
CA PRO A 77 -0.33 -17.56 -0.77
C PRO A 77 0.80 -16.59 -1.08
N ALA A 78 1.99 -17.15 -1.33
CA ALA A 78 3.18 -16.42 -1.72
C ALA A 78 2.92 -15.67 -3.04
N GLY A 79 2.76 -14.35 -2.95
CA GLY A 79 2.45 -13.50 -4.10
C GLY A 79 1.69 -12.23 -3.73
N ALA A 80 1.08 -12.19 -2.56
CA ALA A 80 0.35 -11.03 -2.11
C ALA A 80 1.32 -9.93 -1.65
N THR A 81 1.77 -9.08 -2.59
CA THR A 81 2.02 -7.69 -2.25
C THR A 81 0.79 -7.22 -1.49
N GLY A 82 0.93 -6.49 -0.36
CA GLY A 82 -0.14 -6.12 0.58
C GLY A 82 -1.41 -5.44 0.01
N PHE A 83 -1.74 -5.74 -1.23
CA PHE A 83 -2.86 -5.26 -2.02
C PHE A 83 -3.90 -6.33 -2.39
N GLU A 84 -3.65 -7.63 -2.10
CA GLU A 84 -4.53 -8.72 -2.55
C GLU A 84 -5.82 -8.89 -1.74
N HIS A 85 -6.02 -8.16 -0.66
CA HIS A 85 -7.27 -8.20 0.09
C HIS A 85 -8.15 -6.96 -0.07
N LEU A 86 -7.94 -6.18 -1.12
CA LEU A 86 -8.96 -5.26 -1.58
C LEU A 86 -10.00 -6.06 -2.39
N GLN A 87 -10.81 -6.87 -1.72
CA GLN A 87 -12.08 -7.27 -2.30
C GLN A 87 -13.00 -6.05 -2.28
N VAL A 88 -12.86 -5.23 -3.30
CA VAL A 88 -13.90 -4.27 -3.62
C VAL A 88 -15.08 -5.10 -4.13
N VAL A 89 -16.00 -5.40 -3.24
CA VAL A 89 -17.26 -6.04 -3.63
C VAL A 89 -18.08 -4.99 -4.37
N VAL A 90 -18.01 -5.02 -5.68
CA VAL A 90 -18.94 -4.27 -6.52
C VAL A 90 -20.26 -5.01 -6.44
N ARG A 91 -21.23 -4.47 -5.71
CA ARG A 91 -22.59 -4.99 -5.68
C ARG A 91 -23.42 -4.20 -6.69
N ASP A 92 -23.80 -4.87 -7.77
CA ASP A 92 -24.88 -4.42 -8.65
C ASP A 92 -26.21 -4.70 -7.94
N GLU A 93 -26.77 -3.71 -7.28
CA GLU A 93 -28.15 -3.80 -6.79
C GLU A 93 -29.00 -2.79 -7.58
N GLY A 94 -29.70 -3.30 -8.57
CA GLY A 94 -30.88 -2.69 -9.16
C GLY A 94 -30.78 -2.05 -10.52
N ASP A 95 -29.69 -1.37 -10.92
CA ASP A 95 -29.61 -0.72 -12.23
C ASP A 95 -28.36 -1.18 -13.01
N PRO A 96 -28.54 -1.85 -14.15
CA PRO A 96 -27.44 -2.37 -14.95
C PRO A 96 -26.55 -1.27 -15.56
N GLU A 97 -26.99 -0.01 -15.58
CA GLU A 97 -26.22 1.11 -16.14
C GLU A 97 -25.26 1.72 -15.13
N PHE A 98 -25.36 1.38 -13.86
CA PHE A 98 -24.55 1.96 -12.79
C PHE A 98 -23.70 0.93 -12.05
N ILE A 99 -22.60 1.40 -11.50
CA ILE A 99 -21.68 0.64 -10.63
C ILE A 99 -21.55 1.40 -9.31
N LYS A 100 -21.65 0.67 -8.20
CA LYS A 100 -21.41 1.20 -6.86
C LYS A 100 -19.96 0.98 -6.46
N ILE A 101 -19.23 2.06 -6.20
CA ILE A 101 -17.85 2.05 -5.69
C ILE A 101 -17.89 2.25 -4.17
N ASN A 102 -17.21 1.40 -3.42
CA ASN A 102 -17.21 1.49 -1.96
C ASN A 102 -16.46 2.74 -1.50
N LYS A 103 -17.10 3.51 -0.61
CA LYS A 103 -16.44 4.57 0.14
C LYS A 103 -15.59 3.96 1.23
N VAL A 104 -14.30 4.26 1.23
CA VAL A 104 -13.35 3.71 2.18
C VAL A 104 -12.53 4.81 2.85
N ARG A 105 -12.06 4.52 4.06
CA ARG A 105 -11.03 5.30 4.73
C ARG A 105 -9.71 4.58 4.56
N LEU A 106 -8.71 5.30 4.06
CA LEU A 106 -7.35 4.76 4.02
C LEU A 106 -6.79 4.77 5.44
N ARG A 107 -6.45 3.61 5.96
CA ARG A 107 -5.65 3.45 7.17
C ARG A 107 -4.26 2.94 6.82
N LEU A 108 -3.30 3.46 7.53
CA LEU A 108 -1.91 3.10 7.37
C LEU A 108 -1.45 2.44 8.66
N SER A 109 -0.84 1.28 8.53
CA SER A 109 -0.21 0.61 9.65
C SER A 109 1.26 0.98 9.68
N ALA A 110 1.74 1.50 10.79
CA ALA A 110 3.15 1.81 10.97
C ALA A 110 4.00 0.57 10.71
N GLY A 111 5.00 0.68 9.84
CA GLY A 111 5.94 -0.40 9.52
C GLY A 111 5.47 -1.37 8.42
N VAL A 112 4.32 -1.15 7.80
CA VAL A 112 3.84 -1.95 6.65
C VAL A 112 3.99 -1.12 5.37
N THR A 113 4.66 -1.66 4.37
CA THR A 113 4.70 -1.08 3.03
C THR A 113 3.38 -1.34 2.33
N GLY A 114 2.37 -0.49 2.61
CA GLY A 114 1.06 -0.66 2.03
C GLY A 114 0.01 0.24 2.69
N PHE A 115 -1.24 0.05 2.30
CA PHE A 115 -2.37 0.70 2.93
C PHE A 115 -3.46 -0.34 3.21
N GLN A 116 -4.27 -0.08 4.22
CA GLN A 116 -5.50 -0.82 4.49
C GLN A 116 -6.69 0.09 4.20
N THR A 117 -7.77 -0.49 3.73
CA THR A 117 -9.03 0.22 3.56
C THR A 117 -10.00 -0.25 4.62
N GLU A 118 -10.62 0.70 5.31
CA GLU A 118 -11.77 0.41 6.17
C GLU A 118 -13.03 1.01 5.52
N PRO A 119 -14.12 0.26 5.46
CA PRO A 119 -15.42 0.84 5.11
C PRO A 119 -15.74 2.01 6.02
N VAL A 120 -16.36 3.07 5.49
CA VAL A 120 -16.65 4.30 6.27
C VAL A 120 -17.69 4.06 7.35
N SER A 121 -18.55 3.04 7.24
CA SER A 121 -19.50 2.59 8.27
C SER A 121 -19.99 1.17 7.95
N GLU A 122 -20.65 0.50 8.91
CA GLU A 122 -21.35 -0.78 8.70
C GLU A 122 -22.45 -0.70 7.61
N HIS A 123 -22.95 0.51 7.34
CA HIS A 123 -23.83 0.84 6.20
C HIS A 123 -23.04 1.59 5.12
N GLY A 124 -21.77 1.18 4.90
CA GLY A 124 -20.75 1.82 4.10
C GLY A 124 -21.33 2.51 2.87
N GLY A 125 -21.31 3.84 2.88
CA GLY A 125 -21.79 4.61 1.76
C GLY A 125 -21.06 4.18 0.49
N THR A 126 -21.77 4.11 -0.61
CA THR A 126 -21.21 3.86 -1.93
C THR A 126 -21.26 5.15 -2.75
N LEU A 127 -20.35 5.26 -3.71
CA LEU A 127 -20.41 6.25 -4.77
C LEU A 127 -20.92 5.55 -6.03
N THR A 128 -21.96 6.07 -6.64
CA THR A 128 -22.54 5.51 -7.86
C THR A 128 -21.92 6.18 -9.07
N VAL A 129 -21.38 5.38 -10.00
CA VAL A 129 -20.81 5.87 -11.26
C VAL A 129 -21.43 5.12 -12.44
N SER A 130 -21.46 5.74 -13.62
CA SER A 130 -21.92 5.10 -14.84
C SER A 130 -21.00 3.94 -15.22
N ARG A 131 -21.59 2.78 -15.55
CA ARG A 131 -20.86 1.62 -16.10
C ARG A 131 -20.16 1.98 -17.41
N GLU A 132 -20.79 2.81 -18.23
CA GLU A 132 -20.23 3.28 -19.48
C GLU A 132 -18.95 4.11 -19.25
N TRP A 133 -18.92 4.98 -18.23
CA TRP A 133 -17.71 5.71 -17.87
C TRP A 133 -16.56 4.76 -17.47
N VAL A 134 -16.86 3.73 -16.68
CA VAL A 134 -15.86 2.72 -16.26
C VAL A 134 -15.32 1.97 -17.49
N ARG A 135 -16.21 1.55 -18.39
CA ARG A 135 -15.87 0.83 -19.61
C ARG A 135 -15.04 1.67 -20.58
N GLN A 136 -15.44 2.91 -20.84
CA GLN A 136 -14.75 3.82 -21.78
C GLN A 136 -13.32 4.14 -21.32
N ASN A 137 -13.08 4.20 -20.02
CA ASN A 137 -11.75 4.43 -19.47
C ASN A 137 -10.96 3.16 -19.21
N GLY A 138 -11.50 1.98 -19.50
CA GLY A 138 -10.84 0.69 -19.32
C GLY A 138 -10.56 0.36 -17.85
N TYR A 139 -11.35 0.89 -16.91
CA TYR A 139 -11.15 0.61 -15.51
C TYR A 139 -11.74 -0.75 -15.11
N ALA A 140 -11.06 -1.44 -14.22
CA ALA A 140 -11.57 -2.60 -13.52
C ALA A 140 -12.38 -2.13 -12.30
N PRO A 141 -13.69 -2.38 -12.21
CA PRO A 141 -14.53 -1.87 -11.12
C PRO A 141 -14.02 -2.24 -9.73
N GLU A 142 -13.49 -3.45 -9.59
CA GLU A 142 -12.92 -3.99 -8.35
C GLU A 142 -11.61 -3.30 -7.92
N ARG A 143 -11.03 -2.50 -8.80
CA ARG A 143 -9.83 -1.69 -8.54
C ARG A 143 -10.14 -0.21 -8.29
N LEU A 144 -11.42 0.15 -8.26
CA LEU A 144 -11.85 1.50 -7.94
C LEU A 144 -12.27 1.60 -6.48
N ILE A 145 -11.77 2.62 -5.80
CA ILE A 145 -12.20 2.98 -4.45
C ILE A 145 -12.58 4.46 -4.40
N ALA A 146 -13.52 4.82 -3.54
CA ALA A 146 -13.88 6.21 -3.29
C ALA A 146 -13.37 6.64 -1.92
N ILE A 147 -12.64 7.77 -1.86
CA ILE A 147 -12.13 8.34 -0.62
C ILE A 147 -12.58 9.79 -0.49
N GLN A 148 -12.82 10.21 0.76
CA GLN A 148 -13.16 11.60 1.05
C GLN A 148 -11.88 12.43 1.21
N VAL A 149 -11.83 13.56 0.53
CA VAL A 149 -10.76 14.54 0.66
C VAL A 149 -10.84 15.21 2.04
N LYS A 150 -9.70 15.32 2.71
CA LYS A 150 -9.55 16.00 4.00
C LYS A 150 -8.56 17.14 3.88
N GLY A 151 -8.87 18.23 4.57
CA GLY A 151 -8.02 19.43 4.58
C GLY A 151 -8.06 20.21 3.27
N GLU A 152 -7.32 21.28 3.23
CA GLU A 152 -7.39 22.36 2.21
C GLU A 152 -6.20 22.34 1.24
N SER A 153 -5.26 21.40 1.41
CA SER A 153 -3.98 21.42 0.69
C SER A 153 -4.11 21.28 -0.84
N MET A 154 -5.25 20.75 -1.31
CA MET A 154 -5.51 20.56 -2.74
C MET A 154 -6.51 21.56 -3.32
N GLU A 155 -6.89 22.57 -2.57
CA GLU A 155 -7.73 23.66 -3.08
C GLU A 155 -6.97 24.52 -4.12
N PRO A 156 -7.65 24.98 -5.16
CA PRO A 156 -9.07 24.84 -5.47
C PRO A 156 -9.42 23.56 -6.26
N ALA A 157 -8.47 22.72 -6.61
CA ALA A 157 -8.75 21.50 -7.41
C ALA A 157 -9.64 20.51 -6.67
N LEU A 158 -9.35 20.31 -5.38
CA LEU A 158 -10.13 19.43 -4.48
C LEU A 158 -10.37 20.16 -3.16
N TYR A 159 -11.61 20.19 -2.72
CA TYR A 159 -12.00 20.79 -1.44
C TYR A 159 -12.18 19.72 -0.37
N ALA A 160 -12.05 20.12 0.89
CA ALA A 160 -12.41 19.26 2.01
C ALA A 160 -13.89 18.84 1.90
N GLY A 161 -14.15 17.53 1.99
CA GLY A 161 -15.48 16.94 1.80
C GLY A 161 -15.70 16.35 0.42
N ASP A 162 -14.99 16.79 -0.63
CA ASP A 162 -15.09 16.17 -1.95
C ASP A 162 -14.81 14.67 -1.89
N MET A 163 -15.50 13.91 -2.73
CA MET A 163 -15.20 12.50 -2.95
C MET A 163 -14.33 12.35 -4.20
N VAL A 164 -13.27 11.54 -4.10
CA VAL A 164 -12.46 11.20 -5.27
C VAL A 164 -12.44 9.70 -5.50
N VAL A 165 -12.53 9.31 -6.76
CA VAL A 165 -12.35 7.92 -7.20
C VAL A 165 -10.87 7.70 -7.50
N VAL A 166 -10.32 6.67 -6.89
CA VAL A 166 -8.92 6.26 -7.06
C VAL A 166 -8.88 4.91 -7.76
N ASN A 167 -8.14 4.85 -8.86
CA ASN A 167 -7.82 3.60 -9.53
C ASN A 167 -6.56 2.99 -8.90
N THR A 168 -6.73 1.95 -8.10
CA THR A 168 -5.63 1.27 -7.39
C THR A 168 -4.78 0.38 -8.28
N ALA A 169 -5.22 0.11 -9.51
CA ALA A 169 -4.42 -0.58 -10.52
C ALA A 169 -3.40 0.35 -11.19
N ASP A 170 -3.68 1.66 -11.25
CA ASP A 170 -2.78 2.64 -11.86
C ASP A 170 -1.88 3.30 -10.82
N LYS A 171 -0.66 2.79 -10.74
CA LYS A 171 0.40 3.28 -9.84
C LYS A 171 1.55 3.93 -10.61
N THR A 172 1.44 4.01 -11.92
CA THR A 172 2.45 4.64 -12.76
C THR A 172 2.44 6.15 -12.52
N ILE A 173 3.54 6.65 -11.98
CA ILE A 173 3.67 8.07 -11.67
C ILE A 173 3.75 8.87 -12.97
N VAL A 174 2.87 9.86 -13.10
CA VAL A 174 2.79 10.77 -14.23
C VAL A 174 2.88 12.20 -13.71
N ASP A 175 3.72 13.01 -14.36
CA ASP A 175 3.89 14.42 -14.02
C ASP A 175 2.57 15.19 -14.11
N GLY A 176 2.29 15.99 -13.10
CA GLY A 176 1.07 16.76 -12.98
C GLY A 176 -0.19 15.98 -12.58
N ALA A 177 -0.15 14.66 -12.48
CA ALA A 177 -1.31 13.87 -12.08
C ALA A 177 -1.48 13.83 -10.55
N VAL A 178 -2.74 13.66 -10.10
CA VAL A 178 -3.10 13.56 -8.68
C VAL A 178 -3.19 12.11 -8.26
N PHE A 179 -2.60 11.80 -7.13
CA PHE A 179 -2.54 10.46 -6.56
C PHE A 179 -3.00 10.46 -5.10
N ALA A 180 -3.60 9.34 -4.71
CA ALA A 180 -3.68 8.96 -3.31
C ALA A 180 -2.38 8.23 -2.94
N LEU A 181 -1.77 8.62 -1.84
CA LEU A 181 -0.45 8.16 -1.42
C LEU A 181 -0.42 7.86 0.08
N ASN A 182 0.50 7.00 0.45
CA ASN A 182 1.03 6.94 1.81
C ASN A 182 2.35 7.72 1.82
N TYR A 183 2.40 8.78 2.60
CA TYR A 183 3.60 9.57 2.81
C TYR A 183 3.95 9.57 4.29
N GLU A 184 5.09 8.97 4.65
CA GLU A 184 5.58 8.87 6.05
C GLU A 184 4.52 8.30 7.03
N GLY A 185 3.67 7.38 6.56
CA GLY A 185 2.62 6.79 7.39
C GLY A 185 1.29 7.54 7.36
N GLU A 186 1.17 8.63 6.62
CA GLU A 186 -0.07 9.37 6.46
C GLU A 186 -0.71 9.16 5.09
N ALA A 187 -2.04 8.97 5.07
CA ALA A 187 -2.82 8.94 3.84
C ALA A 187 -3.04 10.36 3.32
N VAL A 188 -2.50 10.67 2.17
CA VAL A 188 -2.59 11.99 1.55
C VAL A 188 -3.06 11.91 0.10
N VAL A 189 -3.72 12.96 -0.36
CA VAL A 189 -3.97 13.20 -1.79
C VAL A 189 -3.12 14.39 -2.21
N LYS A 190 -2.27 14.18 -3.21
CA LYS A 190 -1.32 15.20 -3.68
C LYS A 190 -1.11 15.09 -5.19
N ARG A 191 -0.68 16.18 -5.80
CA ARG A 191 -0.19 16.19 -7.16
C ARG A 191 1.27 15.75 -7.15
N LEU A 192 1.62 14.77 -7.99
CA LEU A 192 3.01 14.44 -8.24
C LEU A 192 3.55 15.33 -9.35
N SER A 193 4.63 16.04 -9.08
CA SER A 193 5.34 16.85 -10.05
C SER A 193 6.80 16.43 -10.16
N ARG A 194 7.34 16.46 -11.37
CA ARG A 194 8.74 16.13 -11.64
C ARG A 194 9.55 17.40 -11.77
N ASP A 195 10.61 17.51 -10.97
CA ASP A 195 11.53 18.64 -11.01
C ASP A 195 12.97 18.17 -10.82
N ILE A 196 13.86 18.55 -11.73
CA ILE A 196 15.30 18.19 -11.74
C ILE A 196 15.53 16.68 -11.54
N GLY A 197 14.69 15.84 -12.18
CA GLY A 197 14.80 14.38 -12.09
C GLY A 197 14.14 13.75 -10.86
N GLU A 198 13.74 14.54 -9.88
CA GLU A 198 13.11 14.08 -8.63
C GLU A 198 11.58 14.23 -8.68
N TRP A 199 10.90 13.39 -7.90
CA TRP A 199 9.46 13.47 -7.72
C TRP A 199 9.09 14.23 -6.47
N TRP A 200 8.12 15.13 -6.59
CA TRP A 200 7.66 16.00 -5.52
C TRP A 200 6.16 15.82 -5.29
N LEU A 201 5.77 15.79 -4.03
CA LEU A 201 4.39 15.91 -3.59
C LEU A 201 4.04 17.39 -3.54
N SER A 202 3.25 17.84 -4.48
CA SER A 202 2.82 19.24 -4.61
C SER A 202 1.38 19.39 -4.14
N SER A 203 1.12 20.48 -3.44
CA SER A 203 -0.20 20.95 -3.05
C SER A 203 -0.72 21.91 -4.10
N ASP A 204 -2.01 21.83 -4.46
CA ASP A 204 -2.62 22.79 -5.39
C ASP A 204 -2.97 24.11 -4.70
N ASN A 205 -2.97 24.14 -3.35
CA ASN A 205 -3.23 25.33 -2.58
C ASN A 205 -2.11 26.38 -2.79
N PRO A 206 -2.48 27.63 -3.12
CA PRO A 206 -1.51 28.69 -3.38
C PRO A 206 -0.70 29.12 -2.16
N ASP A 207 -1.17 28.83 -0.94
CA ASP A 207 -0.39 29.09 0.28
C ASP A 207 0.76 28.09 0.46
N GLN A 208 1.82 28.29 -0.32
CA GLN A 208 3.00 27.44 -0.28
C GLN A 208 3.81 27.55 1.02
N ARG A 209 3.53 28.52 1.89
CA ARG A 209 4.14 28.60 3.23
C ARG A 209 3.56 27.51 4.13
N LYS A 210 2.25 27.30 4.05
CA LYS A 210 1.53 26.26 4.80
C LYS A 210 1.65 24.90 4.12
N TYR A 211 1.58 24.86 2.79
CA TYR A 211 1.49 23.63 1.98
C TYR A 211 2.67 23.47 1.03
N HIS A 212 3.89 23.65 1.55
CA HIS A 212 5.10 23.50 0.74
C HIS A 212 5.22 22.08 0.16
N ARG A 213 5.85 22.00 -1.02
CA ARG A 213 6.13 20.71 -1.67
C ARG A 213 7.07 19.87 -0.84
N LYS A 214 6.87 18.54 -0.90
CA LYS A 214 7.69 17.56 -0.19
C LYS A 214 8.31 16.58 -1.17
N LEU A 215 9.54 16.14 -0.92
CA LEU A 215 10.22 15.19 -1.79
C LEU A 215 9.60 13.80 -1.62
N CYS A 216 9.27 13.14 -2.73
CA CYS A 216 8.72 11.78 -2.76
C CYS A 216 9.85 10.76 -2.91
N ARG A 217 10.49 10.37 -1.81
CA ARG A 217 11.57 9.39 -1.83
C ARG A 217 11.02 7.96 -1.84
N SER A 218 11.78 7.07 -2.46
CA SER A 218 11.49 5.63 -2.43
C SER A 218 11.46 5.13 -0.98
N GLY A 219 10.38 4.43 -0.61
CA GLY A 219 10.17 3.90 0.74
C GLY A 219 9.41 4.84 1.69
N GLU A 220 9.44 6.16 1.48
CA GLU A 220 8.70 7.15 2.27
C GLU A 220 7.36 7.52 1.60
N CYS A 221 7.29 7.33 0.28
CA CYS A 221 6.18 7.73 -0.57
C CYS A 221 5.66 6.51 -1.35
N ILE A 222 4.52 5.99 -0.94
CA ILE A 222 3.93 4.78 -1.53
C ILE A 222 2.65 5.16 -2.26
N VAL A 223 2.60 4.90 -3.57
CA VAL A 223 1.42 5.19 -4.39
C VAL A 223 0.32 4.16 -4.10
N VAL A 224 -0.84 4.64 -3.66
CA VAL A 224 -2.07 3.86 -3.50
C VAL A 224 -2.74 3.67 -4.86
N GLY A 225 -2.88 4.77 -5.61
CA GLY A 225 -3.46 4.78 -6.94
C GLY A 225 -3.68 6.20 -7.45
N ARG A 226 -3.99 6.29 -8.74
CA ARG A 226 -4.26 7.56 -9.41
C ARG A 226 -5.69 8.01 -9.16
N VAL A 227 -5.87 9.29 -8.85
CA VAL A 227 -7.19 9.93 -8.81
C VAL A 227 -7.70 10.10 -10.23
N VAL A 228 -8.86 9.53 -10.52
CA VAL A 228 -9.43 9.46 -11.87
C VAL A 228 -10.77 10.20 -12.02
N ARG A 229 -11.39 10.56 -10.91
CA ARG A 229 -12.66 11.30 -10.89
C ARG A 229 -12.83 12.06 -9.58
N LYS A 230 -13.50 13.20 -9.65
CA LYS A 230 -13.95 13.99 -8.50
C LYS A 230 -15.48 14.09 -8.52
N GLU A 231 -16.09 13.97 -7.36
CA GLU A 231 -17.48 14.30 -7.08
C GLU A 231 -17.51 15.35 -5.97
N SER A 232 -18.22 16.43 -6.18
CA SER A 232 -18.32 17.54 -5.25
C SER A 232 -19.76 17.97 -5.10
N ASP A 233 -20.19 18.20 -3.86
CA ASP A 233 -21.50 18.77 -3.55
C ASP A 233 -21.48 20.31 -3.53
N ARG A 234 -20.33 20.91 -3.86
CA ARG A 234 -20.16 22.36 -3.93
C ARG A 234 -20.61 22.87 -5.29
N ILE A 235 -21.44 23.87 -5.23
CA ILE A 235 -21.95 24.66 -6.38
C ILE A 235 -21.16 25.97 -6.45
#